data_3a48d116a82fcb1e5dab17f0a2ef46f9
#
_entry.id   3a48d116a82fcb1e5dab17f0a2ef46f9
#
_cell.length_a   1.000
_cell.length_b   1.000
_cell.length_c   1.000
_cell.angle_alpha   90.00
_cell.angle_beta   90.00
_cell.angle_gamma   90.00
#
_symmetry.space_group_name_H-M   'P 1'
#
loop_
_entity.id
_entity.type
_entity.pdbx_description
1 polymer ?
#
loop_
_entity_poly.entity_id
_entity_poly.type
_entity_poly.pdbx_seq_one_letter_code
_entity_poly.pdbx_strand_id
1 'polypeptide(L)'
;NSLVSYQKNGLSKLTKNKFICLPEYNDEGIKIAKRFGYEPILIEKNIGILSGFKELAEAMPEGPILLLENDLELVESAETTFSQLKNSIEYLLKYDLIQVRLRSKSKPGEPFVALKKYKKYWSDNYFSKLLRFFRPYKAEKLIGTATYFLDNPEIRHPQKIEKVHEGFFLLPSSIMNWANLAILVDRDK
;
A
#
# COMPACT_ATOMS: atom_id res chain seq x y z
N ASN A 1 9.54 -12.40 9.66
CA ASN A 1 10.16 -12.32 8.32
C ASN A 1 10.19 -10.88 7.80
N SER A 2 9.14 -10.04 8.00
CA SER A 2 9.06 -8.69 7.44
C SER A 2 10.19 -7.78 7.91
N LEU A 3 10.45 -7.67 9.23
CA LEU A 3 11.54 -6.84 9.78
C LEU A 3 12.91 -7.24 9.24
N VAL A 4 13.14 -8.55 9.05
CA VAL A 4 14.37 -9.06 8.43
C VAL A 4 14.49 -8.59 6.99
N SER A 5 13.39 -8.63 6.21
CA SER A 5 13.37 -8.16 4.83
C SER A 5 13.65 -6.65 4.74
N TYR A 6 13.09 -5.85 5.65
CA TYR A 6 13.32 -4.40 5.73
C TYR A 6 14.77 -4.05 6.04
N GLN A 7 15.41 -4.81 6.93
CA GLN A 7 16.83 -4.63 7.23
C GLN A 7 17.72 -5.05 6.06
N LYS A 8 17.47 -6.24 5.48
CA LYS A 8 18.22 -6.79 4.35
C LYS A 8 18.17 -5.88 3.12
N ASN A 9 17.00 -5.36 2.81
CA ASN A 9 16.74 -4.54 1.61
C ASN A 9 16.82 -3.03 1.87
N GLY A 10 17.42 -2.61 2.98
CA GLY A 10 17.84 -1.24 3.24
C GLY A 10 16.75 -0.27 3.72
N LEU A 11 15.47 -0.66 3.79
CA LEU A 11 14.38 0.20 4.25
C LEU A 11 14.65 0.76 5.66
N SER A 12 15.14 -0.08 6.57
CA SER A 12 15.43 0.31 7.95
C SER A 12 16.50 1.40 8.10
N LYS A 13 17.26 1.68 7.03
CA LYS A 13 18.31 2.71 7.01
C LYS A 13 17.82 4.08 6.51
N LEU A 14 16.63 4.14 5.90
CA LEU A 14 16.12 5.36 5.27
C LEU A 14 15.60 6.37 6.28
N THR A 15 15.24 5.94 7.49
CA THR A 15 14.78 6.83 8.56
C THR A 15 15.25 6.36 9.93
N LYS A 16 15.40 7.30 10.86
CA LYS A 16 15.62 7.01 12.28
C LYS A 16 14.30 6.83 13.03
N ASN A 17 13.23 7.42 12.53
CA ASN A 17 11.90 7.35 13.13
C ASN A 17 11.20 6.06 12.68
N LYS A 18 11.22 5.05 13.54
CA LYS A 18 10.64 3.73 13.26
C LYS A 18 9.85 3.29 14.48
N PHE A 19 8.55 3.12 14.28
CA PHE A 19 7.63 2.69 15.32
C PHE A 19 6.99 1.37 14.97
N ILE A 20 6.59 0.60 15.95
CA ILE A 20 5.83 -0.62 15.78
C ILE A 20 4.72 -0.70 16.82
N CYS A 21 3.49 -0.86 16.36
CA CYS A 21 2.35 -1.09 17.23
C CYS A 21 2.31 -2.57 17.62
N LEU A 22 2.29 -2.83 18.92
CA LEU A 22 2.25 -4.17 19.50
C LEU A 22 0.93 -4.34 20.29
N PRO A 23 -0.16 -4.77 19.65
CA PRO A 23 -1.37 -5.13 20.37
C PRO A 23 -1.15 -6.42 21.15
N GLU A 24 -1.73 -6.48 22.39
CA GLU A 24 -1.54 -7.62 23.30
C GLU A 24 -0.06 -7.94 23.53
N TYR A 25 0.73 -6.89 23.76
CA TYR A 25 2.18 -6.96 23.83
C TYR A 25 2.71 -7.95 24.88
N ASN A 26 3.90 -8.47 24.62
CA ASN A 26 4.67 -9.29 25.53
C ASN A 26 6.16 -8.91 25.46
N ASP A 27 6.94 -9.40 26.42
CA ASP A 27 8.37 -9.10 26.54
C ASP A 27 9.18 -9.53 25.31
N GLU A 28 8.78 -10.61 24.63
CA GLU A 28 9.44 -11.07 23.42
C GLU A 28 9.24 -10.12 22.26
N GLY A 29 8.00 -9.68 22.02
CA GLY A 29 7.67 -8.68 21.01
C GLY A 29 8.42 -7.37 21.21
N ILE A 30 8.50 -6.90 22.46
CA ILE A 30 9.26 -5.70 22.82
C ILE A 30 10.76 -5.86 22.51
N LYS A 31 11.35 -7.00 22.90
CA LYS A 31 12.76 -7.30 22.61
C LYS A 31 13.03 -7.36 21.10
N ILE A 32 12.13 -7.97 20.33
CA ILE A 32 12.25 -8.02 18.87
C ILE A 32 12.18 -6.61 18.28
N ALA A 33 11.21 -5.80 18.64
CA ALA A 33 11.08 -4.42 18.17
C ALA A 33 12.38 -3.63 18.40
N LYS A 34 12.88 -3.63 19.62
CA LYS A 34 14.12 -2.94 20.00
C LYS A 34 15.35 -3.47 19.25
N ARG A 35 15.46 -4.79 19.06
CA ARG A 35 16.56 -5.43 18.29
C ARG A 35 16.62 -4.91 16.86
N PHE A 36 15.48 -4.65 16.22
CA PHE A 36 15.40 -4.09 14.87
C PHE A 36 15.42 -2.56 14.84
N GLY A 37 15.55 -1.90 16.00
CA GLY A 37 15.63 -0.45 16.15
C GLY A 37 14.28 0.25 15.94
N TYR A 38 13.18 -0.40 16.30
CA TYR A 38 11.84 0.18 16.33
C TYR A 38 11.47 0.57 17.75
N GLU A 39 10.79 1.70 17.90
CA GLU A 39 10.16 2.11 19.15
C GLU A 39 8.79 1.43 19.27
N PRO A 40 8.54 0.63 20.31
CA PRO A 40 7.28 -0.08 20.46
C PRO A 40 6.20 0.82 21.06
N ILE A 41 5.03 0.84 20.43
CA ILE A 41 3.78 1.40 20.97
C ILE A 41 2.99 0.23 21.56
N LEU A 42 2.87 0.21 22.88
CA LEU A 42 2.30 -0.90 23.63
C LEU A 42 0.80 -0.70 23.80
N ILE A 43 0.00 -1.65 23.28
CA ILE A 43 -1.46 -1.63 23.35
C ILE A 43 -1.92 -2.87 24.12
N GLU A 44 -2.67 -2.68 25.21
CA GLU A 44 -3.09 -3.78 26.09
C GLU A 44 -4.02 -4.81 25.42
N LYS A 45 -4.78 -4.37 24.43
CA LYS A 45 -5.76 -5.23 23.73
C LYS A 45 -5.68 -5.05 22.22
N ASN A 46 -6.21 -6.01 21.46
CA ASN A 46 -6.33 -5.87 20.02
C ASN A 46 -7.36 -4.79 19.67
N ILE A 47 -6.88 -3.69 19.07
CA ILE A 47 -7.68 -2.54 18.65
C ILE A 47 -8.04 -2.56 17.16
N GLY A 48 -7.60 -3.59 16.43
CA GLY A 48 -7.79 -3.72 14.99
C GLY A 48 -6.84 -2.84 14.16
N ILE A 49 -6.77 -3.13 12.86
CA ILE A 49 -5.78 -2.54 11.94
C ILE A 49 -5.93 -1.02 11.84
N LEU A 50 -7.14 -0.51 11.68
CA LEU A 50 -7.38 0.92 11.48
C LEU A 50 -6.94 1.74 12.70
N SER A 51 -7.32 1.29 13.91
CA SER A 51 -6.91 1.96 15.14
C SER A 51 -5.39 1.83 15.35
N GLY A 52 -4.79 0.69 15.01
CA GLY A 52 -3.33 0.52 15.05
C GLY A 52 -2.59 1.48 14.12
N PHE A 53 -3.10 1.72 12.92
CA PHE A 53 -2.54 2.72 12.01
C PHE A 53 -2.70 4.15 12.52
N LYS A 54 -3.82 4.45 13.19
CA LYS A 54 -4.03 5.75 13.85
C LYS A 54 -2.99 5.98 14.95
N GLU A 55 -2.82 5.03 15.86
CA GLU A 55 -1.82 5.11 16.94
C GLU A 55 -0.39 5.30 16.37
N LEU A 56 -0.05 4.58 15.30
CA LEU A 56 1.24 4.75 14.62
C LEU A 56 1.38 6.15 14.02
N ALA A 57 0.35 6.66 13.35
CA ALA A 57 0.38 7.97 12.74
C ALA A 57 0.53 9.08 13.79
N GLU A 58 -0.19 8.97 14.92
CA GLU A 58 -0.12 9.95 16.02
C GLU A 58 1.24 9.96 16.72
N ALA A 59 1.93 8.82 16.78
CA ALA A 59 3.26 8.72 17.38
C ALA A 59 4.39 9.24 16.47
N MET A 60 4.15 9.33 15.16
CA MET A 60 5.18 9.78 14.21
C MET A 60 5.26 11.31 14.13
N PRO A 61 6.41 11.87 13.73
CA PRO A 61 6.53 13.30 13.41
C PRO A 61 5.68 13.67 12.19
N GLU A 62 5.42 14.97 12.04
CA GLU A 62 4.72 15.54 10.88
C GLU A 62 5.38 15.18 9.53
N GLY A 63 4.59 15.19 8.46
CA GLY A 63 5.01 14.92 7.10
C GLY A 63 4.71 13.51 6.60
N PRO A 64 5.35 13.08 5.49
CA PRO A 64 5.11 11.79 4.87
C PRO A 64 5.49 10.60 5.75
N ILE A 65 4.55 9.70 6.01
CA ILE A 65 4.76 8.48 6.79
C ILE A 65 4.43 7.24 5.97
N LEU A 66 5.25 6.20 6.11
CA LEU A 66 5.04 4.89 5.47
C LEU A 66 4.45 3.92 6.49
N LEU A 67 3.22 3.49 6.26
CA LEU A 67 2.50 2.52 7.08
C LEU A 67 2.59 1.13 6.45
N LEU A 68 2.97 0.14 7.24
CA LEU A 68 3.19 -1.24 6.82
C LEU A 68 2.47 -2.21 7.76
N GLU A 69 1.90 -3.27 7.21
CA GLU A 69 1.43 -4.41 8.00
C GLU A 69 2.58 -5.37 8.32
N ASN A 70 2.40 -6.18 9.36
CA ASN A 70 3.41 -7.09 9.88
C ASN A 70 3.72 -8.30 8.96
N ASP A 71 2.88 -8.58 7.99
CA ASP A 71 2.99 -9.68 7.03
C ASP A 71 3.52 -9.24 5.64
N LEU A 72 3.82 -7.95 5.47
CA LEU A 72 4.41 -7.43 4.23
C LEU A 72 5.92 -7.60 4.20
N GLU A 73 6.42 -8.38 3.26
CA GLU A 73 7.85 -8.52 3.00
C GLU A 73 8.31 -7.54 1.91
N LEU A 74 9.44 -6.89 2.15
CA LEU A 74 10.10 -6.07 1.13
C LEU A 74 10.88 -6.97 0.18
N VAL A 75 10.43 -7.04 -1.07
CA VAL A 75 10.99 -7.93 -2.10
C VAL A 75 11.92 -7.22 -3.08
N GLU A 76 11.89 -5.89 -3.09
CA GLU A 76 12.70 -5.06 -3.99
C GLU A 76 14.10 -4.81 -3.42
N SER A 77 15.06 -4.46 -4.28
CA SER A 77 16.41 -4.08 -3.86
C SER A 77 16.40 -2.75 -3.07
N ALA A 78 17.48 -2.48 -2.34
CA ALA A 78 17.63 -1.21 -1.62
C ALA A 78 17.58 0.01 -2.55
N GLU A 79 18.18 -0.09 -3.73
CA GLU A 79 18.18 0.97 -4.74
C GLU A 79 16.78 1.24 -5.28
N THR A 80 16.06 0.17 -5.69
CA THR A 80 14.67 0.26 -6.15
C THR A 80 13.77 0.84 -5.06
N THR A 81 13.91 0.37 -3.83
CA THR A 81 13.13 0.84 -2.67
C THR A 81 13.36 2.33 -2.44
N PHE A 82 14.61 2.79 -2.44
CA PHE A 82 14.93 4.20 -2.26
C PHE A 82 14.33 5.07 -3.37
N SER A 83 14.52 4.68 -4.64
CA SER A 83 13.98 5.40 -5.79
C SER A 83 12.45 5.48 -5.75
N GLN A 84 11.78 4.36 -5.47
CA GLN A 84 10.32 4.31 -5.38
C GLN A 84 9.77 5.18 -4.25
N LEU A 85 10.38 5.15 -3.08
CA LEU A 85 9.95 5.99 -1.95
C LEU A 85 10.19 7.47 -2.22
N LYS A 86 11.33 7.84 -2.79
CA LYS A 86 11.62 9.22 -3.19
C LYS A 86 10.57 9.76 -4.15
N ASN A 87 10.29 9.03 -5.23
CA ASN A 87 9.26 9.41 -6.20
C ASN A 87 7.87 9.45 -5.57
N SER A 88 7.57 8.51 -4.67
CA SER A 88 6.28 8.46 -3.98
C SER A 88 6.04 9.68 -3.09
N ILE A 89 7.06 10.12 -2.35
CA ILE A 89 7.00 11.35 -1.53
C ILE A 89 6.82 12.57 -2.43
N GLU A 90 7.60 12.67 -3.50
CA GLU A 90 7.47 13.77 -4.47
C GLU A 90 6.06 13.85 -5.04
N TYR A 91 5.49 12.73 -5.48
CA TYR A 91 4.14 12.71 -6.07
C TYR A 91 3.04 12.93 -5.03
N LEU A 92 3.20 12.39 -3.80
CA LEU A 92 2.27 12.63 -2.70
C LEU A 92 2.07 14.14 -2.49
N LEU A 93 3.18 14.88 -2.43
CA LEU A 93 3.18 16.32 -2.17
C LEU A 93 2.79 17.13 -3.42
N LYS A 94 3.36 16.80 -4.58
CA LYS A 94 3.13 17.54 -5.84
C LYS A 94 1.69 17.49 -6.32
N TYR A 95 1.04 16.34 -6.21
CA TYR A 95 -0.34 16.13 -6.66
C TYR A 95 -1.38 16.20 -5.55
N ASP A 96 -0.97 16.60 -4.35
CA ASP A 96 -1.86 16.70 -3.19
C ASP A 96 -2.66 15.42 -2.92
N LEU A 97 -1.97 14.27 -2.97
CA LEU A 97 -2.61 12.97 -2.90
C LEU A 97 -3.03 12.62 -1.46
N ILE A 98 -4.11 11.85 -1.33
CA ILE A 98 -4.51 11.26 -0.05
C ILE A 98 -3.52 10.18 0.38
N GLN A 99 -3.05 9.37 -0.59
CA GLN A 99 -2.11 8.27 -0.32
C GLN A 99 -1.40 7.81 -1.59
N VAL A 100 -0.22 7.23 -1.43
CA VAL A 100 0.46 6.42 -2.45
C VAL A 100 0.48 4.97 -1.96
N ARG A 101 0.07 4.04 -2.81
CA ARG A 101 0.11 2.60 -2.52
C ARG A 101 1.31 1.98 -3.19
N LEU A 102 2.11 1.28 -2.40
CA LEU A 102 3.31 0.61 -2.87
C LEU A 102 3.08 -0.89 -2.96
N ARG A 103 3.37 -1.44 -4.12
CA ARG A 103 3.26 -2.88 -4.34
C ARG A 103 4.17 -3.33 -5.47
N SER A 104 4.89 -4.41 -5.27
CA SER A 104 5.66 -5.02 -6.35
C SER A 104 4.72 -5.57 -7.43
N LYS A 105 4.97 -5.19 -8.70
CA LYS A 105 4.22 -5.70 -9.84
C LYS A 105 4.62 -7.14 -10.17
N SER A 106 5.90 -7.47 -10.00
CA SER A 106 6.46 -8.80 -10.28
C SER A 106 6.13 -9.83 -9.19
N LYS A 107 5.99 -9.37 -7.95
CA LYS A 107 5.72 -10.21 -6.77
C LYS A 107 4.56 -9.63 -5.95
N PRO A 108 3.35 -9.63 -6.48
CA PRO A 108 2.22 -8.93 -5.86
C PRO A 108 1.69 -9.60 -4.58
N GLY A 109 2.15 -10.78 -4.21
CA GLY A 109 1.67 -11.56 -3.06
C GLY A 109 0.42 -12.39 -3.38
N GLU A 110 0.05 -13.28 -2.46
CA GLU A 110 -1.11 -14.18 -2.55
C GLU A 110 -2.11 -13.87 -1.43
N PRO A 111 -3.40 -14.20 -1.59
CA PRO A 111 -4.08 -14.64 -2.81
C PRO A 111 -4.60 -13.46 -3.65
N PHE A 112 -4.49 -13.57 -4.98
CA PHE A 112 -4.92 -12.54 -5.91
C PHE A 112 -6.40 -12.67 -6.33
N VAL A 113 -7.31 -12.66 -5.38
CA VAL A 113 -8.75 -12.68 -5.63
C VAL A 113 -9.21 -11.47 -6.47
N ALA A 114 -8.54 -10.34 -6.31
CA ALA A 114 -8.85 -9.11 -7.02
C ALA A 114 -8.69 -9.25 -8.55
N LEU A 115 -7.68 -9.98 -9.04
CA LEU A 115 -7.49 -10.23 -10.47
C LEU A 115 -8.65 -11.03 -11.07
N LYS A 116 -9.10 -12.11 -10.38
CA LYS A 116 -10.25 -12.90 -10.84
C LYS A 116 -11.51 -12.05 -10.93
N LYS A 117 -11.74 -11.19 -9.92
CA LYS A 117 -12.86 -10.24 -9.92
C LYS A 117 -12.75 -9.23 -11.06
N TYR A 118 -11.57 -8.65 -11.26
CA TYR A 118 -11.32 -7.72 -12.37
C TYR A 118 -11.63 -8.38 -13.72
N LYS A 119 -11.03 -9.53 -14.02
CA LYS A 119 -11.26 -10.27 -15.27
C LYS A 119 -12.74 -10.61 -15.48
N LYS A 120 -13.48 -10.96 -14.44
CA LYS A 120 -14.92 -11.23 -14.52
C LYS A 120 -15.72 -10.03 -15.02
N TYR A 121 -15.34 -8.80 -14.64
CA TYR A 121 -16.06 -7.59 -15.05
C TYR A 121 -15.47 -6.91 -16.28
N TRP A 122 -14.18 -7.03 -16.53
CA TRP A 122 -13.47 -6.25 -17.54
C TRP A 122 -12.89 -7.08 -18.70
N SER A 123 -13.35 -8.34 -18.87
CA SER A 123 -13.14 -9.08 -20.10
C SER A 123 -14.02 -8.54 -21.23
N ASP A 124 -13.63 -8.81 -22.48
CA ASP A 124 -14.32 -8.29 -23.67
C ASP A 124 -15.57 -9.11 -24.08
N ASN A 125 -15.93 -10.13 -23.29
CA ASN A 125 -17.07 -10.99 -23.56
C ASN A 125 -18.41 -10.32 -23.18
N TYR A 126 -19.51 -10.87 -23.74
CA TYR A 126 -20.86 -10.37 -23.52
C TYR A 126 -21.29 -10.37 -22.04
N PHE A 127 -20.96 -11.43 -21.31
CA PHE A 127 -21.32 -11.55 -19.89
C PHE A 127 -20.67 -10.46 -19.02
N SER A 128 -19.42 -10.11 -19.31
CA SER A 128 -18.74 -9.03 -18.60
C SER A 128 -19.39 -7.66 -18.89
N LYS A 129 -19.84 -7.42 -20.12
CA LYS A 129 -20.60 -6.21 -20.49
C LYS A 129 -21.91 -6.13 -19.71
N LEU A 130 -22.65 -7.25 -19.62
CA LEU A 130 -23.89 -7.35 -18.87
C LEU A 130 -23.68 -7.11 -17.37
N LEU A 131 -22.63 -7.71 -16.79
CA LEU A 131 -22.28 -7.50 -15.39
C LEU A 131 -21.94 -6.02 -15.08
N ARG A 132 -21.24 -5.33 -15.99
CA ARG A 132 -20.97 -3.88 -15.83
C ARG A 132 -22.26 -3.06 -15.88
N PHE A 133 -23.17 -3.42 -16.76
CA PHE A 133 -24.47 -2.76 -16.86
C PHE A 133 -25.30 -2.90 -15.57
N PHE A 134 -25.43 -4.11 -15.03
CA PHE A 134 -26.22 -4.34 -13.81
C PHE A 134 -25.51 -3.94 -12.50
N ARG A 135 -24.18 -3.87 -12.50
CA ARG A 135 -23.39 -3.55 -11.30
C ARG A 135 -22.27 -2.52 -11.60
N PRO A 136 -22.64 -1.32 -12.11
CA PRO A 136 -21.66 -0.34 -12.58
C PRO A 136 -20.71 0.11 -11.46
N TYR A 137 -21.23 0.41 -10.28
CA TYR A 137 -20.43 0.82 -9.13
C TYR A 137 -19.39 -0.22 -8.71
N LYS A 138 -19.77 -1.51 -8.72
CA LYS A 138 -18.83 -2.59 -8.41
C LYS A 138 -17.78 -2.77 -9.50
N ALA A 139 -18.17 -2.62 -10.76
CA ALA A 139 -17.26 -2.68 -11.90
C ALA A 139 -16.23 -1.53 -11.82
N GLU A 140 -16.70 -0.32 -11.53
CA GLU A 140 -15.85 0.87 -11.43
C GLU A 140 -14.80 0.73 -10.32
N LYS A 141 -15.19 0.27 -9.14
CA LYS A 141 -14.24 0.00 -8.04
C LYS A 141 -13.15 -1.02 -8.33
N LEU A 142 -13.34 -1.85 -9.37
CA LEU A 142 -12.33 -2.82 -9.78
C LEU A 142 -11.31 -2.24 -10.76
N ILE A 143 -11.55 -1.04 -11.32
CA ILE A 143 -10.63 -0.41 -12.28
C ILE A 143 -9.25 -0.20 -11.65
N GLY A 144 -9.19 0.27 -10.40
CA GLY A 144 -7.93 0.44 -9.70
C GLY A 144 -7.07 -0.82 -9.60
N THR A 145 -7.71 -2.00 -9.64
CA THR A 145 -7.00 -3.28 -9.66
C THR A 145 -6.15 -3.47 -10.94
N ALA A 146 -6.53 -2.82 -12.04
CA ALA A 146 -5.80 -2.92 -13.31
C ALA A 146 -4.33 -2.48 -13.18
N THR A 147 -4.05 -1.48 -12.34
CA THR A 147 -2.67 -0.97 -12.12
C THR A 147 -1.71 -2.01 -11.56
N TYR A 148 -2.23 -3.07 -10.93
CA TYR A 148 -1.39 -4.13 -10.37
C TYR A 148 -1.08 -5.26 -11.37
N PHE A 149 -1.83 -5.37 -12.47
CA PHE A 149 -1.79 -6.56 -13.33
C PHE A 149 -1.61 -6.27 -14.81
N LEU A 150 -2.04 -5.09 -15.27
CA LEU A 150 -1.91 -4.72 -16.67
C LEU A 150 -0.61 -3.95 -16.88
N ASP A 151 -0.01 -4.12 -18.05
CA ASP A 151 1.19 -3.37 -18.43
C ASP A 151 0.85 -1.91 -18.75
N ASN A 152 -0.29 -1.68 -19.40
CA ASN A 152 -0.76 -0.35 -19.77
C ASN A 152 -2.20 -0.15 -19.31
N PRO A 153 -2.43 -0.03 -17.98
CA PRO A 153 -3.78 0.12 -17.42
C PRO A 153 -4.45 1.43 -17.86
N GLU A 154 -3.69 2.48 -18.13
CA GLU A 154 -4.13 3.77 -18.65
C GLU A 154 -4.72 3.67 -20.06
N ILE A 155 -4.21 2.78 -20.90
CA ILE A 155 -4.79 2.52 -22.24
C ILE A 155 -6.14 1.80 -22.11
N ARG A 156 -6.26 0.90 -21.14
CA ARG A 156 -7.51 0.17 -20.90
C ARG A 156 -8.59 1.02 -20.23
N HIS A 157 -8.20 1.98 -19.40
CA HIS A 157 -9.09 2.84 -18.64
C HIS A 157 -8.68 4.33 -18.68
N PRO A 158 -8.64 4.94 -19.89
CA PRO A 158 -8.04 6.27 -20.09
C PRO A 158 -8.77 7.41 -19.36
N GLN A 159 -10.04 7.23 -18.98
CA GLN A 159 -10.81 8.24 -18.24
C GLN A 159 -10.63 8.15 -16.72
N LYS A 160 -9.97 7.12 -16.21
CA LYS A 160 -9.86 6.81 -14.77
C LYS A 160 -8.44 6.58 -14.29
N ILE A 161 -7.53 6.29 -15.20
CA ILE A 161 -6.12 6.03 -14.89
C ILE A 161 -5.27 6.94 -15.74
N GLU A 162 -4.45 7.76 -15.08
CA GLU A 162 -3.44 8.60 -15.70
C GLU A 162 -2.05 8.06 -15.36
N LYS A 163 -1.21 7.85 -16.37
CA LYS A 163 0.19 7.48 -16.16
C LYS A 163 1.02 8.73 -15.91
N VAL A 164 1.66 8.81 -14.74
CA VAL A 164 2.52 9.94 -14.34
C VAL A 164 3.97 9.68 -14.71
N HIS A 165 4.43 8.48 -14.39
CA HIS A 165 5.80 8.02 -14.61
C HIS A 165 5.77 6.51 -14.76
N GLU A 166 6.89 5.90 -15.16
CA GLU A 166 6.97 4.45 -15.25
C GLU A 166 6.67 3.80 -13.90
N GLY A 167 5.63 2.95 -13.88
CA GLY A 167 5.15 2.27 -12.68
C GLY A 167 4.24 3.09 -11.77
N PHE A 168 4.03 4.40 -12.03
CA PHE A 168 3.14 5.25 -11.22
C PHE A 168 1.91 5.71 -12.00
N PHE A 169 0.75 5.58 -11.33
CA PHE A 169 -0.54 5.93 -11.89
C PHE A 169 -1.35 6.77 -10.90
N LEU A 170 -2.01 7.82 -11.40
CA LEU A 170 -3.01 8.59 -10.65
C LEU A 170 -4.40 8.01 -10.88
N LEU A 171 -5.15 7.88 -9.79
CA LEU A 171 -6.51 7.38 -9.80
C LEU A 171 -7.38 8.15 -8.81
N PRO A 172 -8.66 8.39 -9.12
CA PRO A 172 -9.61 8.88 -8.14
C PRO A 172 -9.78 7.88 -6.98
N SER A 173 -9.84 8.37 -5.75
CA SER A 173 -10.04 7.53 -4.55
C SER A 173 -11.32 6.69 -4.62
N SER A 174 -12.35 7.18 -5.33
CA SER A 174 -13.64 6.51 -5.50
C SER A 174 -13.57 5.15 -6.20
N ILE A 175 -12.54 4.91 -7.04
CA ILE A 175 -12.36 3.66 -7.77
C ILE A 175 -11.34 2.70 -7.12
N MET A 176 -10.78 3.09 -5.98
CA MET A 176 -9.88 2.26 -5.21
C MET A 176 -10.61 1.61 -4.05
N ASN A 177 -10.52 0.28 -3.95
CA ASN A 177 -10.93 -0.40 -2.73
C ASN A 177 -9.90 -0.15 -1.64
N TRP A 178 -10.35 -0.09 -0.38
CA TRP A 178 -9.42 -0.16 0.75
C TRP A 178 -8.58 -1.44 0.65
N ALA A 179 -7.30 -1.31 0.85
CA ALA A 179 -6.38 -2.44 0.94
C ALA A 179 -5.29 -2.10 1.94
N ASN A 180 -5.02 -3.03 2.81
CA ASN A 180 -3.96 -2.95 3.82
C ASN A 180 -2.61 -3.27 3.15
N LEU A 181 -2.21 -2.45 2.22
CA LEU A 181 -0.91 -2.55 1.55
C LEU A 181 0.06 -1.58 2.20
N ALA A 182 1.32 -1.63 1.78
CA ALA A 182 2.26 -0.56 2.07
C ALA A 182 1.70 0.76 1.53
N ILE A 183 1.35 1.68 2.41
CA ILE A 183 0.78 2.98 2.07
C ILE A 183 1.66 4.10 2.59
N LEU A 184 1.94 5.06 1.72
CA LEU A 184 2.54 6.33 2.08
C LEU A 184 1.43 7.37 2.15
N VAL A 185 1.34 8.08 3.27
CA VAL A 185 0.37 9.14 3.51
C VAL A 185 1.08 10.38 4.05
N ASP A 186 0.45 11.51 3.94
CA ASP A 186 0.88 12.72 4.65
C ASP A 186 0.11 12.78 5.98
N ARG A 187 0.86 12.80 7.10
CA ARG A 187 0.26 12.83 8.43
C ARG A 187 -0.59 14.08 8.66
N ASP A 188 -0.23 15.18 8.02
CA ASP A 188 -0.82 16.50 8.26
C ASP A 188 -2.16 16.68 7.51
N LYS A 189 -2.59 15.65 6.76
CA LYS A 189 -3.86 15.59 6.03
C LYS A 189 -4.82 14.57 6.61
#